data_c3d76c068043fd32f1ab0405c5f6843e
#
_entry.id   c3d76c068043fd32f1ab0405c5f6843e
#
_cell.length_a   1.000
_cell.length_b   1.000
_cell.length_c   1.000
_cell.angle_alpha   90.00
_cell.angle_beta   90.00
_cell.angle_gamma   90.00
#
_symmetry.space_group_name_H-M   'P 1'
#
loop_
_entity.id
_entity.type
_entity.pdbx_description
1 polymer ?
#
loop_
_entity_poly.entity_id
_entity_poly.type
_entity_poly.pdbx_seq_one_letter_code
_entity_poly.pdbx_strand_id
1 'polypeptide(L)'
;MAGTLTNSLRLARAGAVLAQHGVRFVPNGVPVPAALRVARVLSAPLRAIGSIRQTGTPEQTRLAAALTELGPSYIKLGQFLATRPDVIGPELARDLSGLQDRLPPFSMAEARRAVEQALGGRLEDHFIEFGPPVAAASIAQVHKAVVSDGGERRTVAVKILRPGVEKRFARDLDSYFFAARLIERLHPPTRRLKPVAVVDTLRRTTDLEMDLRLEAAAISEMAENVKDDPSFRVPQIDWKRTARRVLTTEWIDGIPIADKARLDAAGFDRRELGLTLMRAFLKHAMNDGFFHADMHQGNLFVDKDGRIVAVDFGIMGRLGTKERRFLAEILFGLITRDYKRAAEVHYWAGYVPPHHPVEVFAQALRAIGEPIHGRTAEEISMADLLAQLFAYTEVFDMQTRPELILLQKSMVVVEGVARGLNPGLNMWTAAEPVARRWIEDNLSPVGRLREAGKGAGTIGQALADLPELLLEGRQTALALSNMVKNGIKLDEGTIARLAQEEARRTRMGRIALWIGALSLALLALSVIAR
;
A
#
# COMPACT_ATOMS: atom_id res chain seq x y z
N MET A 1 24.84 4.19 13.45
CA MET A 1 24.19 5.47 13.08
C MET A 1 25.16 6.21 12.15
N ALA A 2 24.81 6.37 10.87
CA ALA A 2 25.55 7.25 10.00
C ALA A 2 25.43 8.67 10.60
N GLY A 3 26.55 9.38 10.73
CA GLY A 3 26.57 10.69 11.36
C GLY A 3 25.69 11.70 10.61
N THR A 4 25.23 12.73 11.29
CA THR A 4 24.41 13.83 10.74
C THR A 4 25.01 14.39 9.45
N LEU A 5 26.35 14.50 9.38
CA LEU A 5 27.08 14.96 8.20
C LEU A 5 26.87 14.06 6.97
N THR A 6 26.93 12.73 7.16
CA THR A 6 26.74 11.77 6.07
C THR A 6 25.31 11.82 5.50
N ASN A 7 24.29 11.95 6.35
CA ASN A 7 22.90 12.07 5.92
C ASN A 7 22.67 13.42 5.20
N SER A 8 23.26 14.50 5.69
CA SER A 8 23.20 15.81 5.04
C SER A 8 23.82 15.78 3.63
N LEU A 9 24.99 15.13 3.47
CA LEU A 9 25.65 14.99 2.17
C LEU A 9 24.83 14.16 1.19
N ARG A 10 24.17 13.07 1.65
CA ARG A 10 23.29 12.25 0.79
C ARG A 10 22.07 13.04 0.34
N LEU A 11 21.43 13.77 1.24
CA LEU A 11 20.30 14.64 0.89
C LEU A 11 20.70 15.76 -0.06
N ALA A 12 21.89 16.35 0.14
CA ALA A 12 22.43 17.37 -0.77
C ALA A 12 22.68 16.80 -2.17
N ARG A 13 23.22 15.56 -2.29
CA ARG A 13 23.37 14.85 -3.56
C ARG A 13 22.02 14.61 -4.23
N ALA A 14 21.03 14.12 -3.49
CA ALA A 14 19.68 13.90 -4.02
C ALA A 14 19.07 15.21 -4.52
N GLY A 15 19.24 16.29 -3.75
CA GLY A 15 18.81 17.63 -4.15
C GLY A 15 19.52 18.14 -5.41
N ALA A 16 20.82 17.86 -5.57
CA ALA A 16 21.57 18.23 -6.77
C ALA A 16 21.07 17.48 -8.01
N VAL A 17 20.82 16.16 -7.92
CA VAL A 17 20.27 15.35 -9.01
C VAL A 17 18.89 15.86 -9.42
N LEU A 18 17.98 16.10 -8.48
CA LEU A 18 16.67 16.66 -8.77
C LEU A 18 16.77 18.05 -9.43
N ALA A 19 17.69 18.90 -8.97
CA ALA A 19 17.93 20.20 -9.57
C ALA A 19 18.50 20.09 -11.00
N GLN A 20 19.41 19.14 -11.28
CA GLN A 20 19.95 18.88 -12.61
C GLN A 20 18.86 18.42 -13.60
N HIS A 21 17.84 17.72 -13.13
CA HIS A 21 16.67 17.37 -13.93
C HIS A 21 15.64 18.50 -14.00
N GLY A 22 15.91 19.69 -13.43
CA GLY A 22 15.00 20.84 -13.44
C GLY A 22 13.73 20.63 -12.60
N VAL A 23 13.73 19.66 -11.69
CA VAL A 23 12.59 19.36 -10.80
C VAL A 23 12.52 20.41 -9.69
N ARG A 24 11.31 20.94 -9.44
CA ARG A 24 11.06 21.88 -8.34
C ARG A 24 10.86 21.13 -7.03
N PHE A 25 11.75 21.34 -6.08
CA PHE A 25 11.74 20.68 -4.78
C PHE A 25 10.58 21.09 -3.86
N VAL A 26 9.96 22.24 -4.12
CA VAL A 26 8.88 22.80 -3.30
C VAL A 26 7.87 23.47 -4.20
N PRO A 27 6.58 23.15 -4.09
CA PRO A 27 5.52 23.82 -4.81
C PRO A 27 5.52 25.33 -4.54
N ASN A 28 5.09 26.14 -5.51
CA ASN A 28 4.92 27.58 -5.31
C ASN A 28 3.81 27.80 -4.28
N GLY A 29 4.05 28.71 -3.32
CA GLY A 29 3.06 29.06 -2.30
C GLY A 29 3.20 28.36 -0.95
N VAL A 30 4.03 27.31 -0.83
CA VAL A 30 4.28 26.68 0.47
C VAL A 30 5.32 27.49 1.26
N PRO A 31 5.02 27.92 2.49
CA PRO A 31 6.00 28.58 3.34
C PRO A 31 7.12 27.61 3.72
N VAL A 32 8.33 27.89 3.26
CA VAL A 32 9.50 27.03 3.51
C VAL A 32 10.43 27.65 4.56
N PRO A 33 11.06 26.82 5.43
CA PRO A 33 12.10 27.26 6.35
C PRO A 33 13.23 28.01 5.65
N ALA A 34 13.86 28.96 6.37
CA ALA A 34 14.94 29.79 5.82
C ALA A 34 16.07 28.96 5.18
N ALA A 35 16.45 27.83 5.80
CA ALA A 35 17.47 26.93 5.27
C ALA A 35 17.10 26.33 3.90
N LEU A 36 15.84 25.96 3.68
CA LEU A 36 15.35 25.46 2.38
C LEU A 36 15.23 26.59 1.35
N ARG A 37 14.96 27.84 1.77
CA ARG A 37 15.03 29.01 0.88
C ARG A 37 16.42 29.24 0.36
N VAL A 38 17.45 29.18 1.23
CA VAL A 38 18.85 29.26 0.85
C VAL A 38 19.22 28.13 -0.12
N ALA A 39 18.87 26.88 0.18
CA ALA A 39 19.11 25.75 -0.70
C ALA A 39 18.41 25.92 -2.08
N ARG A 40 17.20 26.50 -2.10
CA ARG A 40 16.47 26.84 -3.32
C ARG A 40 17.19 27.91 -4.16
N VAL A 41 17.77 28.94 -3.53
CA VAL A 41 18.55 29.98 -4.21
C VAL A 41 19.86 29.40 -4.74
N LEU A 42 20.59 28.63 -3.94
CA LEU A 42 21.86 28.00 -4.35
C LEU A 42 21.68 26.96 -5.47
N SER A 43 20.57 26.28 -5.53
CA SER A 43 20.25 25.32 -6.59
C SER A 43 19.62 25.95 -7.85
N ALA A 44 19.29 27.25 -7.83
CA ALA A 44 18.65 27.93 -8.95
C ALA A 44 19.45 27.86 -10.27
N PRO A 45 20.78 28.07 -10.30
CA PRO A 45 21.54 27.96 -11.54
C PRO A 45 21.56 26.52 -12.10
N LEU A 46 21.69 25.51 -11.25
CA LEU A 46 21.65 24.11 -11.66
C LEU A 46 20.28 23.74 -12.27
N ARG A 47 19.20 24.25 -11.67
CA ARG A 47 17.85 24.04 -12.18
C ARG A 47 17.62 24.75 -13.52
N ALA A 48 18.12 25.96 -13.67
CA ALA A 48 18.03 26.70 -14.93
C ALA A 48 18.74 25.95 -16.07
N ILE A 49 19.94 25.45 -15.82
CA ILE A 49 20.70 24.63 -16.78
C ILE A 49 19.94 23.32 -17.07
N GLY A 50 19.43 22.64 -16.07
CA GLY A 50 18.64 21.42 -16.20
C GLY A 50 17.35 21.63 -17.02
N SER A 51 16.63 22.74 -16.77
CA SER A 51 15.41 23.05 -17.52
C SER A 51 15.69 23.41 -18.99
N ILE A 52 16.82 24.07 -19.28
CA ILE A 52 17.26 24.39 -20.64
C ILE A 52 17.62 23.10 -21.41
N ARG A 53 18.32 22.17 -20.76
CA ARG A 53 18.72 20.89 -21.39
C ARG A 53 17.55 19.97 -21.68
N GLN A 54 16.43 20.13 -20.99
CA GLN A 54 15.22 19.30 -21.08
C GLN A 54 14.01 20.10 -21.58
N THR A 55 14.22 21.15 -22.35
CA THR A 55 13.14 21.91 -23.00
C THR A 55 12.27 20.96 -23.85
N GLY A 56 10.94 20.97 -23.57
CA GLY A 56 9.99 20.07 -24.23
C GLY A 56 9.69 18.76 -23.50
N THR A 57 10.44 18.40 -22.46
CA THR A 57 10.16 17.20 -21.66
C THR A 57 9.21 17.56 -20.51
N PRO A 58 8.06 16.86 -20.33
CA PRO A 58 7.14 17.09 -19.22
C PRO A 58 7.84 16.97 -17.86
N GLU A 59 7.44 17.77 -16.88
CA GLU A 59 8.04 17.76 -15.53
C GLU A 59 7.92 16.38 -14.84
N GLN A 60 6.83 15.66 -15.10
CA GLN A 60 6.61 14.29 -14.67
C GLN A 60 7.71 13.33 -15.14
N THR A 61 8.08 13.40 -16.42
CA THR A 61 9.15 12.58 -16.99
C THR A 61 10.51 12.92 -16.38
N ARG A 62 10.74 14.22 -16.08
CA ARG A 62 11.98 14.68 -15.43
C ARG A 62 12.11 14.21 -14.00
N LEU A 63 11.00 14.24 -13.23
CA LEU A 63 10.97 13.71 -11.86
C LEU A 63 11.24 12.21 -11.86
N ALA A 64 10.57 11.45 -12.73
CA ALA A 64 10.78 10.01 -12.87
C ALA A 64 12.24 9.67 -13.23
N ALA A 65 12.84 10.41 -14.16
CA ALA A 65 14.24 10.25 -14.54
C ALA A 65 15.20 10.53 -13.36
N ALA A 66 14.96 11.60 -12.60
CA ALA A 66 15.75 11.94 -11.43
C ALA A 66 15.68 10.86 -10.34
N LEU A 67 14.49 10.34 -10.05
CA LEU A 67 14.31 9.26 -9.07
C LEU A 67 14.96 7.95 -9.53
N THR A 68 14.90 7.67 -10.83
CA THR A 68 15.58 6.50 -11.43
C THR A 68 17.10 6.60 -11.30
N GLU A 69 17.68 7.77 -11.56
CA GLU A 69 19.14 8.04 -11.38
C GLU A 69 19.55 7.89 -9.90
N LEU A 70 18.72 8.36 -8.98
CA LEU A 70 18.95 8.21 -7.54
C LEU A 70 18.88 6.74 -7.08
N GLY A 71 18.12 5.90 -7.80
CA GLY A 71 18.10 4.45 -7.65
C GLY A 71 16.91 3.88 -6.89
N PRO A 72 16.95 2.55 -6.55
CA PRO A 72 15.78 1.79 -6.13
C PRO A 72 15.02 2.36 -4.93
N SER A 73 15.72 2.84 -3.92
CA SER A 73 15.09 3.41 -2.71
C SER A 73 14.29 4.69 -3.01
N TYR A 74 14.76 5.52 -3.95
CA TYR A 74 14.05 6.73 -4.37
C TYR A 74 12.87 6.42 -5.30
N ILE A 75 12.99 5.39 -6.15
CA ILE A 75 11.87 4.89 -6.95
C ILE A 75 10.74 4.41 -6.01
N LYS A 76 11.07 3.58 -5.02
CA LYS A 76 10.09 3.08 -4.03
C LYS A 76 9.51 4.20 -3.16
N LEU A 77 10.32 5.18 -2.76
CA LEU A 77 9.83 6.39 -2.08
C LEU A 77 8.80 7.11 -2.96
N GLY A 78 9.11 7.32 -4.25
CA GLY A 78 8.19 7.95 -5.20
C GLY A 78 6.89 7.17 -5.38
N GLN A 79 6.97 5.86 -5.58
CA GLN A 79 5.81 4.96 -5.69
C GLN A 79 4.95 4.98 -4.41
N PHE A 80 5.59 4.93 -3.24
CA PHE A 80 4.92 5.02 -1.95
C PHE A 80 4.21 6.37 -1.77
N LEU A 81 4.89 7.49 -2.07
CA LEU A 81 4.30 8.82 -1.98
C LEU A 81 3.16 9.02 -2.99
N ALA A 82 3.21 8.40 -4.16
CA ALA A 82 2.10 8.41 -5.12
C ALA A 82 0.79 7.86 -4.52
N THR A 83 0.86 6.99 -3.52
CA THR A 83 -0.30 6.46 -2.79
C THR A 83 -0.76 7.36 -1.64
N ARG A 84 -0.09 8.49 -1.39
CA ARG A 84 -0.30 9.38 -0.24
C ARG A 84 -0.52 10.83 -0.68
N PRO A 85 -1.61 11.11 -1.44
CA PRO A 85 -1.95 12.48 -1.85
C PRO A 85 -2.23 13.40 -0.64
N ASP A 86 -2.59 12.84 0.51
CA ASP A 86 -2.74 13.55 1.79
C ASP A 86 -1.42 14.16 2.30
N VAL A 87 -0.28 13.58 1.92
CA VAL A 87 1.06 14.05 2.34
C VAL A 87 1.68 15.02 1.35
N ILE A 88 1.60 14.72 0.05
CA ILE A 88 2.34 15.44 -1.00
C ILE A 88 1.46 16.29 -1.92
N GLY A 89 0.15 16.21 -1.76
CA GLY A 89 -0.83 16.85 -2.64
C GLY A 89 -1.19 16.01 -3.87
N PRO A 90 -2.39 16.23 -4.44
CA PRO A 90 -2.93 15.40 -5.52
C PRO A 90 -2.15 15.54 -6.84
N GLU A 91 -1.60 16.71 -7.14
CA GLU A 91 -0.83 16.94 -8.37
C GLU A 91 0.45 16.12 -8.39
N LEU A 92 1.28 16.22 -7.32
CA LEU A 92 2.53 15.49 -7.23
C LEU A 92 2.31 13.98 -7.11
N ALA A 93 1.24 13.55 -6.42
CA ALA A 93 0.87 12.14 -6.35
C ALA A 93 0.53 11.58 -7.74
N ARG A 94 -0.19 12.35 -8.57
CA ARG A 94 -0.48 11.99 -9.97
C ARG A 94 0.80 11.90 -10.81
N ASP A 95 1.71 12.85 -10.66
CA ASP A 95 2.99 12.86 -11.37
C ASP A 95 3.84 11.63 -11.04
N LEU A 96 3.85 11.22 -9.77
CA LEU A 96 4.57 10.05 -9.30
C LEU A 96 3.87 8.73 -9.65
N SER A 97 2.57 8.74 -9.93
CA SER A 97 1.83 7.51 -10.27
C SER A 97 2.29 6.85 -11.56
N GLY A 98 2.90 7.63 -12.47
CA GLY A 98 3.51 7.14 -13.71
C GLY A 98 4.93 6.58 -13.55
N LEU A 99 5.48 6.55 -12.33
CA LEU A 99 6.85 6.09 -12.07
C LEU A 99 6.98 4.59 -12.31
N GLN A 100 7.70 4.22 -13.37
CA GLN A 100 7.91 2.82 -13.74
C GLN A 100 8.97 2.16 -12.84
N ASP A 101 8.70 0.92 -12.46
CA ASP A 101 9.62 0.09 -11.68
C ASP A 101 10.63 -0.62 -12.60
N ARG A 102 11.46 0.16 -13.32
CA ARG A 102 12.43 -0.40 -14.27
C ARG A 102 13.82 0.16 -14.01
N LEU A 103 14.76 -0.75 -13.80
CA LEU A 103 16.20 -0.43 -13.74
C LEU A 103 16.97 -1.40 -14.64
N PRO A 104 18.17 -1.01 -15.13
CA PRO A 104 19.03 -1.93 -15.86
C PRO A 104 19.28 -3.21 -15.05
N PRO A 105 19.32 -4.37 -15.70
CA PRO A 105 19.62 -5.63 -15.03
C PRO A 105 21.03 -5.61 -14.43
N PHE A 106 21.22 -6.32 -13.31
CA PHE A 106 22.56 -6.61 -12.80
C PHE A 106 23.17 -7.82 -13.52
N SER A 107 24.50 -7.98 -13.41
CA SER A 107 25.24 -8.96 -14.20
C SER A 107 24.86 -10.41 -13.87
N MET A 108 25.02 -11.30 -14.86
CA MET A 108 24.83 -12.75 -14.68
C MET A 108 25.71 -13.32 -13.56
N ALA A 109 26.94 -12.82 -13.41
CA ALA A 109 27.84 -13.25 -12.35
C ALA A 109 27.33 -12.86 -10.95
N GLU A 110 26.65 -11.71 -10.81
CA GLU A 110 26.00 -11.31 -9.57
C GLU A 110 24.74 -12.13 -9.31
N ALA A 111 23.93 -12.41 -10.36
CA ALA A 111 22.75 -13.26 -10.26
C ALA A 111 23.11 -14.67 -9.77
N ARG A 112 24.13 -15.28 -10.38
CA ARG A 112 24.67 -16.59 -9.96
C ARG A 112 25.03 -16.58 -8.48
N ARG A 113 25.88 -15.65 -8.06
CA ARG A 113 26.30 -15.55 -6.65
C ARG A 113 25.13 -15.34 -5.70
N ALA A 114 24.14 -14.55 -6.10
CA ALA A 114 22.96 -14.30 -5.28
C ALA A 114 22.11 -15.56 -5.07
N VAL A 115 21.95 -16.38 -6.13
CA VAL A 115 21.25 -17.68 -6.05
C VAL A 115 22.02 -18.65 -5.16
N GLU A 116 23.34 -18.83 -5.42
CA GLU A 116 24.19 -19.73 -4.65
C GLU A 116 24.23 -19.37 -3.16
N GLN A 117 24.24 -18.07 -2.83
CA GLN A 117 24.17 -17.60 -1.43
C GLN A 117 22.81 -17.82 -0.79
N ALA A 118 21.73 -17.72 -1.57
CA ALA A 118 20.37 -17.84 -1.04
C ALA A 118 19.91 -19.28 -0.88
N LEU A 119 20.28 -20.17 -1.81
CA LEU A 119 19.85 -21.56 -1.84
C LEU A 119 20.91 -22.52 -1.27
N GLY A 120 22.18 -22.08 -1.17
CA GLY A 120 23.33 -22.94 -0.90
C GLY A 120 23.75 -23.76 -2.12
N GLY A 121 24.96 -24.30 -2.11
CA GLY A 121 25.49 -25.08 -3.24
C GLY A 121 25.83 -24.24 -4.47
N ARG A 122 26.05 -24.90 -5.60
CA ARG A 122 26.32 -24.25 -6.89
C ARG A 122 25.03 -24.05 -7.66
N LEU A 123 25.01 -23.10 -8.59
CA LEU A 123 23.84 -22.83 -9.43
C LEU A 123 23.37 -24.08 -10.19
N GLU A 124 24.32 -24.89 -10.70
CA GLU A 124 24.07 -26.12 -11.44
C GLU A 124 23.41 -27.23 -10.59
N ASP A 125 23.53 -27.16 -9.29
CA ASP A 125 22.87 -28.11 -8.36
C ASP A 125 21.35 -27.84 -8.29
N HIS A 126 20.93 -26.64 -8.67
CA HIS A 126 19.52 -26.20 -8.63
C HIS A 126 18.88 -26.10 -10.02
N PHE A 127 19.64 -25.67 -11.03
CA PHE A 127 19.11 -25.37 -12.38
C PHE A 127 19.99 -26.02 -13.45
N ILE A 128 19.35 -26.75 -14.38
CA ILE A 128 20.03 -27.34 -15.55
C ILE A 128 20.45 -26.23 -16.50
N GLU A 129 19.55 -25.27 -16.71
CA GLU A 129 19.76 -24.13 -17.58
C GLU A 129 19.35 -22.87 -16.80
N PHE A 130 20.15 -21.81 -16.92
CA PHE A 130 19.88 -20.52 -16.30
C PHE A 130 20.13 -19.41 -17.32
N GLY A 131 19.04 -18.84 -17.85
CA GLY A 131 19.06 -17.86 -18.94
C GLY A 131 19.38 -16.43 -18.48
N PRO A 132 19.52 -15.51 -19.44
CA PRO A 132 19.68 -14.08 -19.16
C PRO A 132 18.42 -13.51 -18.48
N PRO A 133 18.52 -12.30 -17.88
CA PRO A 133 17.35 -11.65 -17.28
C PRO A 133 16.30 -11.32 -18.35
N VAL A 134 15.06 -11.69 -18.10
CA VAL A 134 13.90 -11.40 -18.97
C VAL A 134 13.14 -10.16 -18.55
N ALA A 135 13.25 -9.80 -17.26
CA ALA A 135 12.70 -8.57 -16.69
C ALA A 135 13.59 -8.06 -15.56
N ALA A 136 13.62 -6.75 -15.35
CA ALA A 136 14.37 -6.12 -14.27
C ALA A 136 13.58 -4.95 -13.68
N ALA A 137 13.29 -5.08 -12.39
CA ALA A 137 12.61 -4.08 -11.56
C ALA A 137 13.60 -3.29 -10.68
N SER A 138 13.11 -2.38 -9.85
CA SER A 138 13.95 -1.59 -8.94
C SER A 138 14.68 -2.47 -7.92
N ILE A 139 14.00 -3.47 -7.34
CA ILE A 139 14.54 -4.29 -6.26
C ILE A 139 14.93 -5.71 -6.68
N ALA A 140 14.48 -6.19 -7.85
CA ALA A 140 14.69 -7.56 -8.28
C ALA A 140 14.86 -7.66 -9.80
N GLN A 141 15.32 -8.82 -10.29
CA GLN A 141 15.22 -9.21 -11.70
C GLN A 141 14.76 -10.66 -11.82
N VAL A 142 14.20 -11.01 -12.98
CA VAL A 142 13.63 -12.32 -13.26
C VAL A 142 14.43 -12.99 -14.38
N HIS A 143 14.74 -14.26 -14.18
CA HIS A 143 15.41 -15.12 -15.15
C HIS A 143 14.50 -16.29 -15.53
N LYS A 144 14.60 -16.72 -16.79
CA LYS A 144 14.04 -18.00 -17.23
C LYS A 144 15.07 -19.08 -16.96
N ALA A 145 14.66 -20.17 -16.33
CA ALA A 145 15.53 -21.29 -16.01
C ALA A 145 14.81 -22.63 -16.26
N VAL A 146 15.59 -23.72 -16.29
CA VAL A 146 15.07 -25.09 -16.39
C VAL A 146 15.54 -25.88 -15.19
N VAL A 147 14.61 -26.58 -14.56
CA VAL A 147 14.85 -27.50 -13.46
C VAL A 147 14.56 -28.94 -13.86
N SER A 148 15.18 -29.91 -13.17
CA SER A 148 14.82 -31.32 -13.28
C SER A 148 14.57 -31.89 -11.89
N ASP A 149 13.41 -32.47 -11.71
CA ASP A 149 13.05 -33.20 -10.50
C ASP A 149 12.54 -34.60 -10.92
N GLY A 150 13.25 -35.65 -10.51
CA GLY A 150 12.89 -37.04 -10.88
C GLY A 150 12.95 -37.35 -12.39
N GLY A 151 13.74 -36.59 -13.16
CA GLY A 151 13.87 -36.76 -14.61
C GLY A 151 12.87 -35.91 -15.44
N GLU A 152 11.87 -35.29 -14.82
CA GLU A 152 10.95 -34.37 -15.48
C GLU A 152 11.58 -32.97 -15.55
N ARG A 153 11.64 -32.41 -16.78
CA ARG A 153 12.12 -31.06 -17.02
C ARG A 153 10.97 -30.06 -16.97
N ARG A 154 11.12 -29.00 -16.16
CA ARG A 154 10.15 -27.90 -16.05
C ARG A 154 10.84 -26.57 -16.26
N THR A 155 10.20 -25.69 -17.01
CA THR A 155 10.64 -24.30 -17.14
C THR A 155 10.10 -23.48 -15.95
N VAL A 156 10.97 -22.65 -15.36
CA VAL A 156 10.65 -21.84 -14.19
C VAL A 156 11.08 -20.39 -14.38
N ALA A 157 10.42 -19.49 -13.68
CA ALA A 157 10.82 -18.10 -13.50
C ALA A 157 11.55 -17.97 -12.16
N VAL A 158 12.73 -17.37 -12.17
CA VAL A 158 13.55 -17.16 -10.97
C VAL A 158 13.70 -15.68 -10.74
N LYS A 159 12.97 -15.16 -9.73
CA LYS A 159 13.04 -13.77 -9.28
C LYS A 159 14.12 -13.66 -8.21
N ILE A 160 15.07 -12.73 -8.40
CA ILE A 160 16.24 -12.58 -7.53
C ILE A 160 16.31 -11.13 -7.06
N LEU A 161 16.41 -10.91 -5.76
CA LEU A 161 16.65 -9.58 -5.20
C LEU A 161 18.03 -9.05 -5.62
N ARG A 162 18.08 -7.76 -5.94
CA ARG A 162 19.34 -7.08 -6.28
C ARG A 162 20.36 -7.23 -5.16
N PRO A 163 21.60 -7.62 -5.48
CA PRO A 163 22.66 -7.69 -4.49
C PRO A 163 22.86 -6.36 -3.76
N GLY A 164 22.84 -6.42 -2.42
CA GLY A 164 23.06 -5.25 -1.56
C GLY A 164 21.89 -4.25 -1.50
N VAL A 165 20.73 -4.56 -2.07
CA VAL A 165 19.54 -3.68 -2.05
C VAL A 165 19.11 -3.35 -0.62
N GLU A 166 19.08 -4.33 0.29
CA GLU A 166 18.72 -4.16 1.70
C GLU A 166 19.63 -3.12 2.39
N LYS A 167 20.97 -3.25 2.17
CA LYS A 167 21.94 -2.29 2.73
C LYS A 167 21.77 -0.89 2.16
N ARG A 168 21.40 -0.78 0.89
CA ARG A 168 21.14 0.50 0.23
C ARG A 168 19.89 1.15 0.81
N PHE A 169 18.79 0.40 0.91
CA PHE A 169 17.56 0.91 1.53
C PHE A 169 17.78 1.35 2.97
N ALA A 170 18.43 0.55 3.80
CA ALA A 170 18.74 0.92 5.18
C ALA A 170 19.47 2.27 5.28
N ARG A 171 20.48 2.49 4.40
CA ARG A 171 21.24 3.75 4.36
C ARG A 171 20.41 4.95 3.91
N ASP A 172 19.54 4.74 2.92
CA ASP A 172 18.74 5.83 2.37
C ASP A 172 17.57 6.16 3.32
N LEU A 173 16.97 5.16 3.96
CA LEU A 173 15.97 5.32 5.01
C LEU A 173 16.52 6.12 6.21
N ASP A 174 17.78 5.92 6.63
CA ASP A 174 18.42 6.75 7.65
C ASP A 174 18.40 8.24 7.27
N SER A 175 18.64 8.52 5.98
CA SER A 175 18.60 9.89 5.46
C SER A 175 17.17 10.44 5.39
N TYR A 176 16.18 9.60 5.04
CA TYR A 176 14.77 9.99 5.03
C TYR A 176 14.26 10.28 6.45
N PHE A 177 14.61 9.44 7.44
CA PHE A 177 14.29 9.69 8.84
C PHE A 177 14.95 10.97 9.36
N PHE A 178 16.18 11.23 8.95
CA PHE A 178 16.86 12.49 9.29
C PHE A 178 16.12 13.70 8.70
N ALA A 179 15.74 13.65 7.42
CA ALA A 179 14.98 14.70 6.76
C ALA A 179 13.59 14.90 7.42
N ALA A 180 12.87 13.81 7.69
CA ALA A 180 11.55 13.84 8.32
C ALA A 180 11.60 14.50 9.71
N ARG A 181 12.55 14.10 10.56
CA ARG A 181 12.76 14.73 11.87
C ARG A 181 13.14 16.21 11.77
N LEU A 182 13.95 16.56 10.77
CA LEU A 182 14.33 17.95 10.55
C LEU A 182 13.11 18.79 10.13
N ILE A 183 12.28 18.27 9.23
CA ILE A 183 11.04 18.94 8.78
C ILE A 183 10.09 19.14 9.97
N GLU A 184 9.84 18.13 10.79
CA GLU A 184 8.97 18.25 11.97
C GLU A 184 9.48 19.28 12.98
N ARG A 185 10.80 19.46 13.09
CA ARG A 185 11.41 20.45 13.98
C ARG A 185 11.34 21.86 13.43
N LEU A 186 11.69 22.03 12.14
CA LEU A 186 11.84 23.35 11.52
C LEU A 186 10.53 23.95 11.01
N HIS A 187 9.50 23.11 10.75
CA HIS A 187 8.22 23.56 10.22
C HIS A 187 7.05 22.92 10.97
N PRO A 188 6.65 23.48 12.13
CA PRO A 188 5.57 22.94 12.98
C PRO A 188 4.26 22.58 12.24
N PRO A 189 3.80 23.34 11.21
CA PRO A 189 2.59 22.97 10.47
C PRO A 189 2.64 21.59 9.81
N THR A 190 3.83 21.08 9.45
CA THR A 190 3.97 19.75 8.84
C THR A 190 3.82 18.59 9.84
N ARG A 191 3.84 18.86 11.15
CA ARG A 191 3.67 17.82 12.19
C ARG A 191 2.34 17.08 12.06
N ARG A 192 1.29 17.75 11.56
CA ARG A 192 -0.01 17.11 11.29
C ARG A 192 0.09 15.97 10.27
N LEU A 193 1.04 16.04 9.33
CA LEU A 193 1.30 15.02 8.30
C LEU A 193 2.15 13.85 8.82
N LYS A 194 2.70 13.96 10.04
CA LYS A 194 3.51 12.95 10.72
C LYS A 194 4.63 12.37 9.82
N PRO A 195 5.54 13.21 9.25
CA PRO A 195 6.54 12.74 8.28
C PRO A 195 7.40 11.58 8.78
N VAL A 196 7.74 11.54 10.06
CA VAL A 196 8.49 10.41 10.64
C VAL A 196 7.69 9.10 10.57
N ALA A 197 6.38 9.14 10.85
CA ALA A 197 5.51 7.97 10.74
C ALA A 197 5.34 7.53 9.27
N VAL A 198 5.31 8.48 8.32
CA VAL A 198 5.29 8.20 6.88
C VAL A 198 6.53 7.41 6.45
N VAL A 199 7.72 7.84 6.88
CA VAL A 199 8.98 7.13 6.60
C VAL A 199 9.03 5.76 7.31
N ASP A 200 8.48 5.65 8.52
CA ASP A 200 8.41 4.35 9.22
C ASP A 200 7.48 3.36 8.48
N THR A 201 6.38 3.84 7.93
CA THR A 201 5.50 3.02 7.09
C THR A 201 6.23 2.55 5.83
N LEU A 202 6.94 3.45 5.13
CA LEU A 202 7.76 3.08 3.97
C LEU A 202 8.80 2.01 4.34
N ARG A 203 9.48 2.16 5.48
CA ARG A 203 10.46 1.18 5.98
C ARG A 203 9.82 -0.19 6.14
N ARG A 204 8.69 -0.27 6.85
CA ARG A 204 7.97 -1.54 7.07
C ARG A 204 7.53 -2.20 5.77
N THR A 205 6.98 -1.42 4.84
CA THR A 205 6.55 -1.94 3.54
C THR A 205 7.74 -2.49 2.75
N THR A 206 8.85 -1.75 2.69
CA THR A 206 10.05 -2.21 1.98
C THR A 206 10.73 -3.41 2.65
N ASP A 207 10.72 -3.50 3.98
CA ASP A 207 11.25 -4.66 4.69
C ASP A 207 10.47 -5.95 4.33
N LEU A 208 9.14 -5.84 4.16
CA LEU A 208 8.29 -6.95 3.72
C LEU A 208 8.56 -7.32 2.25
N GLU A 209 8.66 -6.34 1.34
CA GLU A 209 8.96 -6.57 -0.08
C GLU A 209 10.33 -7.23 -0.31
N MET A 210 11.28 -7.05 0.60
CA MET A 210 12.62 -7.66 0.55
C MET A 210 12.69 -9.09 1.11
N ASP A 211 11.56 -9.71 1.42
CA ASP A 211 11.47 -11.12 1.76
C ASP A 211 10.56 -11.85 0.74
N LEU A 212 11.15 -12.39 -0.31
CA LEU A 212 10.43 -13.05 -1.40
C LEU A 212 9.64 -14.30 -0.95
N ARG A 213 9.85 -14.81 0.26
CA ARG A 213 9.02 -15.88 0.83
C ARG A 213 7.61 -15.37 1.15
N LEU A 214 7.44 -14.07 1.45
CA LEU A 214 6.13 -13.47 1.65
C LEU A 214 5.36 -13.36 0.34
N GLU A 215 6.05 -13.05 -0.77
CA GLU A 215 5.45 -13.09 -2.10
C GLU A 215 5.06 -14.54 -2.47
N ALA A 216 5.92 -15.53 -2.20
CA ALA A 216 5.58 -16.93 -2.37
C ALA A 216 4.33 -17.32 -1.56
N ALA A 217 4.25 -16.93 -0.28
CA ALA A 217 3.09 -17.19 0.55
C ALA A 217 1.81 -16.54 -0.01
N ALA A 218 1.92 -15.33 -0.55
CA ALA A 218 0.79 -14.65 -1.20
C ALA A 218 0.30 -15.38 -2.46
N ILE A 219 1.21 -15.88 -3.29
CA ILE A 219 0.88 -16.73 -4.44
C ILE A 219 0.17 -18.00 -3.98
N SER A 220 0.68 -18.66 -2.92
CA SER A 220 0.09 -19.89 -2.38
C SER A 220 -1.33 -19.65 -1.87
N GLU A 221 -1.56 -18.58 -1.12
CA GLU A 221 -2.89 -18.22 -0.62
C GLU A 221 -3.87 -17.90 -1.78
N MET A 222 -3.39 -17.14 -2.78
CA MET A 222 -4.20 -16.86 -3.95
C MET A 222 -4.52 -18.14 -4.73
N ALA A 223 -3.56 -19.07 -4.87
CA ALA A 223 -3.79 -20.36 -5.54
C ALA A 223 -4.92 -21.18 -4.85
N GLU A 224 -4.98 -21.16 -3.52
CA GLU A 224 -6.06 -21.80 -2.76
C GLU A 224 -7.41 -21.12 -3.02
N ASN A 225 -7.44 -19.79 -3.05
CA ASN A 225 -8.66 -19.02 -3.28
C ASN A 225 -9.23 -19.24 -4.69
N VAL A 226 -8.37 -19.35 -5.71
CA VAL A 226 -8.78 -19.48 -7.12
C VAL A 226 -8.78 -20.91 -7.66
N LYS A 227 -8.56 -21.93 -6.82
CA LYS A 227 -8.42 -23.33 -7.27
C LYS A 227 -9.61 -23.83 -8.10
N ASP A 228 -10.82 -23.36 -7.77
CA ASP A 228 -12.08 -23.72 -8.43
C ASP A 228 -12.51 -22.68 -9.48
N ASP A 229 -11.67 -21.69 -9.80
CA ASP A 229 -11.97 -20.70 -10.81
C ASP A 229 -11.44 -21.12 -12.19
N PRO A 230 -12.33 -21.44 -13.16
CA PRO A 230 -11.90 -21.89 -14.48
C PRO A 230 -11.32 -20.79 -15.35
N SER A 231 -11.44 -19.52 -14.94
CA SER A 231 -11.07 -18.35 -15.74
C SER A 231 -9.78 -17.65 -15.27
N PHE A 232 -9.30 -17.98 -14.06
CA PHE A 232 -8.16 -17.32 -13.46
C PHE A 232 -7.25 -18.31 -12.74
N ARG A 233 -5.94 -18.14 -12.84
CA ARG A 233 -4.96 -18.92 -12.10
C ARG A 233 -3.71 -18.14 -11.77
N VAL A 234 -2.88 -18.69 -10.93
CA VAL A 234 -1.56 -18.17 -10.55
C VAL A 234 -0.48 -19.22 -10.80
N PRO A 235 0.81 -18.82 -10.93
CA PRO A 235 1.90 -19.76 -11.13
C PRO A 235 2.12 -20.65 -9.90
N GLN A 236 2.52 -21.89 -10.12
CA GLN A 236 2.95 -22.78 -9.04
C GLN A 236 4.30 -22.36 -8.48
N ILE A 237 4.48 -22.56 -7.15
CA ILE A 237 5.72 -22.21 -6.46
C ILE A 237 6.63 -23.43 -6.38
N ASP A 238 7.89 -23.27 -6.71
CA ASP A 238 8.94 -24.23 -6.40
C ASP A 238 9.55 -23.93 -5.03
N TRP A 239 8.94 -24.46 -3.98
CA TRP A 239 9.38 -24.24 -2.59
C TRP A 239 10.81 -24.73 -2.32
N LYS A 240 11.28 -25.74 -3.04
CA LYS A 240 12.65 -26.28 -2.92
C LYS A 240 13.69 -25.24 -3.33
N ARG A 241 13.32 -24.35 -4.29
CA ARG A 241 14.20 -23.33 -4.85
C ARG A 241 13.71 -21.91 -4.53
N THR A 242 13.03 -21.79 -3.38
CA THR A 242 12.54 -20.51 -2.86
C THR A 242 13.15 -20.20 -1.51
N ALA A 243 13.70 -19.00 -1.37
CA ALA A 243 14.35 -18.51 -0.16
C ALA A 243 14.06 -17.00 -0.01
N ARG A 244 14.52 -16.38 1.09
CA ARG A 244 14.30 -14.95 1.36
C ARG A 244 14.64 -14.04 0.16
N ARG A 245 15.70 -14.36 -0.60
CA ARG A 245 16.20 -13.51 -1.69
C ARG A 245 16.00 -14.09 -3.10
N VAL A 246 15.41 -15.26 -3.20
CA VAL A 246 15.13 -15.97 -4.45
C VAL A 246 13.73 -16.56 -4.37
N LEU A 247 12.89 -16.26 -5.37
CA LEU A 247 11.59 -16.86 -5.57
C LEU A 247 11.58 -17.59 -6.89
N THR A 248 11.26 -18.88 -6.86
CA THR A 248 11.13 -19.70 -8.06
C THR A 248 9.68 -20.12 -8.25
N THR A 249 9.14 -19.81 -9.42
CA THR A 249 7.76 -20.14 -9.79
C THR A 249 7.70 -20.82 -11.15
N GLU A 250 6.57 -21.42 -11.49
CA GLU A 250 6.25 -21.85 -12.83
C GLU A 250 6.52 -20.73 -13.85
N TRP A 251 7.14 -21.06 -14.97
CA TRP A 251 7.21 -20.14 -16.12
C TRP A 251 5.87 -20.13 -16.83
N ILE A 252 5.27 -18.96 -16.95
CA ILE A 252 3.99 -18.79 -17.66
C ILE A 252 4.26 -18.67 -19.15
N ASP A 253 3.92 -19.72 -19.88
CA ASP A 253 3.93 -19.72 -21.35
C ASP A 253 2.56 -19.24 -21.84
N GLY A 254 2.39 -17.92 -21.85
CA GLY A 254 1.14 -17.25 -22.18
C GLY A 254 1.35 -16.02 -23.05
N ILE A 255 0.27 -15.48 -23.59
CA ILE A 255 0.27 -14.23 -24.34
C ILE A 255 0.14 -13.09 -23.33
N PRO A 256 1.06 -12.11 -23.30
CA PRO A 256 0.86 -10.91 -22.48
C PRO A 256 -0.47 -10.25 -22.81
N ILE A 257 -1.25 -9.87 -21.79
CA ILE A 257 -2.58 -9.29 -21.98
C ILE A 257 -2.55 -7.96 -22.75
N ALA A 258 -1.39 -7.31 -22.76
CA ALA A 258 -1.13 -6.10 -23.55
C ALA A 258 -1.02 -6.36 -25.06
N ASP A 259 -0.69 -7.58 -25.48
CA ASP A 259 -0.46 -7.93 -26.88
C ASP A 259 -1.77 -8.34 -27.56
N LYS A 260 -2.57 -7.33 -27.88
CA LYS A 260 -3.90 -7.50 -28.48
C LYS A 260 -3.84 -8.27 -29.82
N ALA A 261 -2.81 -8.03 -30.61
CA ALA A 261 -2.65 -8.68 -31.93
C ALA A 261 -2.45 -10.19 -31.78
N ARG A 262 -1.62 -10.62 -30.83
CA ARG A 262 -1.43 -12.06 -30.55
C ARG A 262 -2.67 -12.69 -29.91
N LEU A 263 -3.40 -11.97 -29.07
CA LEU A 263 -4.68 -12.46 -28.51
C LEU A 263 -5.71 -12.70 -29.62
N ASP A 264 -5.86 -11.75 -30.55
CA ASP A 264 -6.76 -11.87 -31.70
C ASP A 264 -6.33 -13.03 -32.62
N ALA A 265 -5.04 -13.14 -32.91
CA ALA A 265 -4.48 -14.22 -33.77
C ALA A 265 -4.65 -15.61 -33.13
N ALA A 266 -4.67 -15.70 -31.79
CA ALA A 266 -4.94 -16.93 -31.04
C ALA A 266 -6.44 -17.24 -30.90
N GLY A 267 -7.33 -16.36 -31.40
CA GLY A 267 -8.78 -16.56 -31.38
C GLY A 267 -9.45 -16.23 -30.03
N PHE A 268 -8.79 -15.54 -29.15
CA PHE A 268 -9.37 -15.13 -27.87
C PHE A 268 -10.28 -13.91 -28.01
N ASP A 269 -11.48 -13.97 -27.42
CA ASP A 269 -12.38 -12.81 -27.34
C ASP A 269 -11.89 -11.83 -26.26
N ARG A 270 -11.29 -10.73 -26.72
CA ARG A 270 -10.81 -9.67 -25.83
C ARG A 270 -11.90 -9.02 -24.99
N ARG A 271 -13.14 -8.97 -25.49
CA ARG A 271 -14.27 -8.40 -24.74
C ARG A 271 -14.57 -9.26 -23.54
N GLU A 272 -14.63 -10.58 -23.74
CA GLU A 272 -14.85 -11.52 -22.64
C GLU A 272 -13.67 -11.54 -21.66
N LEU A 273 -12.42 -11.47 -22.15
CA LEU A 273 -11.24 -11.34 -21.29
C LEU A 273 -11.30 -10.09 -20.39
N GLY A 274 -11.74 -8.96 -20.92
CA GLY A 274 -11.91 -7.73 -20.14
C GLY A 274 -12.98 -7.87 -19.05
N LEU A 275 -14.12 -8.49 -19.36
CA LEU A 275 -15.18 -8.79 -18.38
C LEU A 275 -14.70 -9.77 -17.31
N THR A 276 -14.01 -10.82 -17.73
CA THR A 276 -13.46 -11.84 -16.84
C THR A 276 -12.46 -11.25 -15.87
N LEU A 277 -11.55 -10.38 -16.34
CA LEU A 277 -10.57 -9.71 -15.50
C LEU A 277 -11.24 -8.87 -14.40
N MET A 278 -12.25 -8.07 -14.78
CA MET A 278 -12.99 -7.24 -13.83
C MET A 278 -13.74 -8.09 -12.81
N ARG A 279 -14.44 -9.12 -13.27
CA ARG A 279 -15.19 -10.03 -12.38
C ARG A 279 -14.29 -10.81 -11.43
N ALA A 280 -13.13 -11.29 -11.92
CA ALA A 280 -12.15 -11.97 -11.09
C ALA A 280 -11.63 -11.06 -9.98
N PHE A 281 -11.23 -9.84 -10.30
CA PHE A 281 -10.78 -8.86 -9.30
C PHE A 281 -11.83 -8.60 -8.22
N LEU A 282 -13.09 -8.33 -8.63
CA LEU A 282 -14.17 -8.07 -7.69
C LEU A 282 -14.48 -9.30 -6.83
N LYS A 283 -14.45 -10.51 -7.42
CA LYS A 283 -14.64 -11.77 -6.70
C LYS A 283 -13.56 -11.95 -5.63
N HIS A 284 -12.28 -11.74 -5.97
CA HIS A 284 -11.18 -11.84 -5.01
C HIS A 284 -11.33 -10.81 -3.88
N ALA A 285 -11.71 -9.56 -4.19
CA ALA A 285 -11.90 -8.54 -3.18
C ALA A 285 -13.09 -8.82 -2.26
N MET A 286 -14.23 -9.28 -2.81
CA MET A 286 -15.47 -9.44 -2.05
C MET A 286 -15.60 -10.82 -1.40
N ASN A 287 -15.29 -11.91 -2.12
CA ASN A 287 -15.47 -13.27 -1.58
C ASN A 287 -14.29 -13.67 -0.68
N ASP A 288 -13.07 -13.48 -1.18
CA ASP A 288 -11.88 -13.93 -0.48
C ASP A 288 -11.35 -12.88 0.48
N GLY A 289 -11.61 -11.59 0.18
CA GLY A 289 -11.03 -10.46 0.89
C GLY A 289 -9.52 -10.37 0.71
N PHE A 290 -8.99 -11.06 -0.30
CA PHE A 290 -7.59 -11.10 -0.65
C PHE A 290 -7.43 -10.87 -2.15
N PHE A 291 -6.86 -9.75 -2.56
CA PHE A 291 -6.81 -9.35 -3.96
C PHE A 291 -5.43 -8.83 -4.35
N HIS A 292 -5.08 -9.04 -5.59
CA HIS A 292 -3.86 -8.51 -6.19
C HIS A 292 -3.98 -6.99 -6.40
N ALA A 293 -3.12 -6.23 -5.76
CA ALA A 293 -3.24 -4.77 -5.73
C ALA A 293 -2.44 -4.04 -6.83
N ASP A 294 -1.83 -4.79 -7.75
CA ASP A 294 -1.04 -4.24 -8.86
C ASP A 294 -1.25 -5.02 -10.17
N MET A 295 -2.53 -5.20 -10.58
CA MET A 295 -2.93 -5.95 -11.79
C MET A 295 -2.74 -5.10 -13.06
N HIS A 296 -1.57 -4.50 -13.25
CA HIS A 296 -1.29 -3.80 -14.49
C HIS A 296 -1.01 -4.79 -15.64
N GLN A 297 -1.13 -4.33 -16.88
CA GLN A 297 -1.00 -5.17 -18.09
C GLN A 297 0.33 -5.95 -18.18
N GLY A 298 1.38 -5.53 -17.50
CA GLY A 298 2.69 -6.22 -17.48
C GLY A 298 2.71 -7.45 -16.58
N ASN A 299 1.75 -7.57 -15.64
CA ASN A 299 1.65 -8.67 -14.68
C ASN A 299 0.58 -9.71 -15.08
N LEU A 300 -0.05 -9.54 -16.26
CA LEU A 300 -1.16 -10.36 -16.70
C LEU A 300 -0.86 -11.05 -18.03
N PHE A 301 -1.15 -12.35 -18.08
CA PHE A 301 -1.01 -13.19 -19.26
C PHE A 301 -2.30 -13.95 -19.51
N VAL A 302 -2.50 -14.41 -20.74
CA VAL A 302 -3.57 -15.36 -21.11
C VAL A 302 -2.89 -16.65 -21.50
N ASP A 303 -3.22 -17.75 -20.82
CA ASP A 303 -2.66 -19.06 -21.12
C ASP A 303 -3.36 -19.71 -22.35
N LYS A 304 -2.85 -20.88 -22.75
CA LYS A 304 -3.39 -21.62 -23.91
C LYS A 304 -4.87 -22.02 -23.77
N ASP A 305 -5.37 -22.11 -22.53
CA ASP A 305 -6.74 -22.50 -22.22
C ASP A 305 -7.66 -21.26 -22.10
N GLY A 306 -7.14 -20.05 -22.35
CA GLY A 306 -7.87 -18.78 -22.26
C GLY A 306 -8.02 -18.25 -20.83
N ARG A 307 -7.33 -18.84 -19.85
CA ARG A 307 -7.38 -18.36 -18.46
C ARG A 307 -6.43 -17.18 -18.28
N ILE A 308 -6.87 -16.21 -17.51
CA ILE A 308 -6.01 -15.11 -17.09
C ILE A 308 -5.06 -15.61 -16.00
N VAL A 309 -3.77 -15.32 -16.17
CA VAL A 309 -2.71 -15.67 -15.23
C VAL A 309 -2.08 -14.38 -14.71
N ALA A 310 -2.15 -14.15 -13.40
CA ALA A 310 -1.44 -13.05 -12.77
C ALA A 310 -0.07 -13.51 -12.27
N VAL A 311 0.91 -12.64 -12.39
CA VAL A 311 2.28 -12.81 -11.87
C VAL A 311 2.66 -11.59 -11.03
N ASP A 312 3.76 -11.68 -10.26
CA ASP A 312 4.27 -10.62 -9.38
C ASP A 312 3.30 -10.22 -8.25
N PHE A 313 3.29 -11.01 -7.18
CA PHE A 313 2.42 -10.86 -6.02
C PHE A 313 3.06 -10.03 -4.89
N GLY A 314 3.95 -9.11 -5.23
CA GLY A 314 4.65 -8.25 -4.28
C GLY A 314 3.73 -7.28 -3.53
N ILE A 315 2.58 -6.93 -4.10
CA ILE A 315 1.59 -6.02 -3.48
C ILE A 315 0.21 -6.67 -3.46
N MET A 316 -0.25 -7.04 -2.27
CA MET A 316 -1.57 -7.64 -2.05
C MET A 316 -2.43 -6.77 -1.14
N GLY A 317 -3.73 -6.72 -1.40
CA GLY A 317 -4.71 -6.07 -0.56
C GLY A 317 -5.50 -7.08 0.28
N ARG A 318 -5.89 -6.67 1.49
CA ARG A 318 -6.75 -7.46 2.38
C ARG A 318 -7.95 -6.64 2.83
N LEU A 319 -9.12 -7.26 2.79
CA LEU A 319 -10.36 -6.73 3.34
C LEU A 319 -10.89 -7.70 4.39
N GLY A 320 -11.13 -7.22 5.59
CA GLY A 320 -11.79 -7.98 6.64
C GLY A 320 -13.25 -8.29 6.29
N THR A 321 -13.88 -9.16 7.05
CA THR A 321 -15.28 -9.57 6.81
C THR A 321 -16.25 -8.40 6.82
N LYS A 322 -16.02 -7.39 7.70
CA LYS A 322 -16.85 -6.18 7.77
C LYS A 322 -16.66 -5.29 6.53
N GLU A 323 -15.41 -5.08 6.13
CA GLU A 323 -15.06 -4.26 4.96
C GLU A 323 -15.63 -4.86 3.67
N ARG A 324 -15.56 -6.18 3.51
CA ARG A 324 -16.15 -6.91 2.37
C ARG A 324 -17.67 -6.70 2.31
N ARG A 325 -18.34 -6.82 3.46
CA ARG A 325 -19.77 -6.58 3.57
C ARG A 325 -20.12 -5.14 3.17
N PHE A 326 -19.43 -4.14 3.73
CA PHE A 326 -19.68 -2.75 3.40
C PHE A 326 -19.44 -2.47 1.91
N LEU A 327 -18.36 -3.00 1.34
CA LEU A 327 -18.09 -2.89 -0.11
C LEU A 327 -19.24 -3.45 -0.94
N ALA A 328 -19.71 -4.66 -0.63
CA ALA A 328 -20.79 -5.31 -1.36
C ALA A 328 -22.12 -4.54 -1.26
N GLU A 329 -22.49 -4.10 -0.04
CA GLU A 329 -23.73 -3.35 0.18
C GLU A 329 -23.67 -1.96 -0.48
N ILE A 330 -22.53 -1.28 -0.45
CA ILE A 330 -22.34 0.02 -1.12
C ILE A 330 -22.44 -0.14 -2.64
N LEU A 331 -21.71 -1.09 -3.23
CA LEU A 331 -21.75 -1.36 -4.67
C LEU A 331 -23.17 -1.73 -5.11
N PHE A 332 -23.83 -2.63 -4.38
CA PHE A 332 -25.18 -3.04 -4.69
C PHE A 332 -26.18 -1.88 -4.59
N GLY A 333 -26.07 -1.04 -3.56
CA GLY A 333 -26.90 0.17 -3.41
C GLY A 333 -26.71 1.15 -4.55
N LEU A 334 -25.47 1.37 -5.00
CA LEU A 334 -25.18 2.22 -6.17
C LEU A 334 -25.74 1.63 -7.46
N ILE A 335 -25.59 0.32 -7.69
CA ILE A 335 -26.10 -0.39 -8.87
C ILE A 335 -27.63 -0.36 -8.93
N THR A 336 -28.30 -0.58 -7.80
CA THR A 336 -29.77 -0.62 -7.68
C THR A 336 -30.39 0.75 -7.47
N ARG A 337 -29.59 1.82 -7.45
CA ARG A 337 -30.01 3.22 -7.17
C ARG A 337 -30.59 3.43 -5.77
N ASP A 338 -30.30 2.54 -4.83
CA ASP A 338 -30.63 2.71 -3.42
C ASP A 338 -29.54 3.54 -2.71
N TYR A 339 -29.48 4.81 -3.07
CA TYR A 339 -28.47 5.74 -2.55
C TYR A 339 -28.61 5.97 -1.04
N LYS A 340 -29.84 5.83 -0.51
CA LYS A 340 -30.08 5.96 0.93
C LYS A 340 -29.41 4.80 1.67
N ARG A 341 -29.61 3.57 1.20
CA ARG A 341 -28.96 2.38 1.75
C ARG A 341 -27.44 2.49 1.65
N ALA A 342 -26.92 2.87 0.48
CA ALA A 342 -25.50 3.08 0.30
C ALA A 342 -24.93 4.11 1.30
N ALA A 343 -25.65 5.22 1.53
CA ALA A 343 -25.27 6.22 2.52
C ALA A 343 -25.26 5.63 3.94
N GLU A 344 -26.33 4.99 4.39
CA GLU A 344 -26.44 4.35 5.71
C GLU A 344 -25.25 3.40 5.98
N VAL A 345 -24.86 2.61 4.98
CA VAL A 345 -23.71 1.70 5.09
C VAL A 345 -22.40 2.46 5.32
N HIS A 346 -22.19 3.61 4.67
CA HIS A 346 -21.02 4.45 4.92
C HIS A 346 -20.94 4.95 6.37
N TYR A 347 -22.10 5.27 6.97
CA TYR A 347 -22.16 5.66 8.40
C TYR A 347 -21.87 4.48 9.31
N TRP A 348 -22.46 3.31 9.04
CA TRP A 348 -22.18 2.10 9.84
C TRP A 348 -20.72 1.66 9.75
N ALA A 349 -20.09 1.88 8.60
CA ALA A 349 -18.68 1.63 8.41
C ALA A 349 -17.78 2.65 9.12
N GLY A 350 -18.35 3.77 9.61
CA GLY A 350 -17.61 4.87 10.21
C GLY A 350 -16.78 5.66 9.20
N TYR A 351 -17.17 5.62 7.91
CA TYR A 351 -16.48 6.39 6.86
C TYR A 351 -16.92 7.85 6.86
N VAL A 352 -18.19 8.11 7.17
CA VAL A 352 -18.76 9.46 7.29
C VAL A 352 -19.04 9.74 8.76
N PRO A 353 -18.58 10.88 9.32
CA PRO A 353 -18.88 11.27 10.69
C PRO A 353 -20.38 11.52 10.93
N PRO A 354 -20.91 11.23 12.14
CA PRO A 354 -22.34 11.26 12.42
C PRO A 354 -22.96 12.67 12.44
N HIS A 355 -22.16 13.73 12.40
CA HIS A 355 -22.67 15.10 12.37
C HIS A 355 -23.21 15.54 10.99
N HIS A 356 -22.91 14.81 9.93
CA HIS A 356 -23.50 15.04 8.61
C HIS A 356 -24.84 14.30 8.51
N PRO A 357 -25.93 14.90 7.96
CA PRO A 357 -27.20 14.20 7.74
C PRO A 357 -27.07 13.12 6.66
N VAL A 358 -27.63 11.93 6.92
CA VAL A 358 -27.58 10.79 5.98
C VAL A 358 -28.22 11.14 4.63
N GLU A 359 -29.30 11.89 4.65
CA GLU A 359 -30.04 12.32 3.46
C GLU A 359 -29.22 13.22 2.55
N VAL A 360 -28.38 14.11 3.12
CA VAL A 360 -27.49 14.99 2.36
C VAL A 360 -26.39 14.18 1.69
N PHE A 361 -25.82 13.20 2.39
CA PHE A 361 -24.83 12.31 1.82
C PHE A 361 -25.44 11.38 0.77
N ALA A 362 -26.65 10.88 0.96
CA ALA A 362 -27.38 10.11 -0.04
C ALA A 362 -27.63 10.90 -1.33
N GLN A 363 -27.94 12.22 -1.23
CA GLN A 363 -28.04 13.10 -2.39
C GLN A 363 -26.71 13.28 -3.09
N ALA A 364 -25.61 13.39 -2.36
CA ALA A 364 -24.27 13.45 -2.93
C ALA A 364 -23.92 12.16 -3.70
N LEU A 365 -24.23 10.98 -3.13
CA LEU A 365 -24.07 9.70 -3.82
C LEU A 365 -24.96 9.61 -5.06
N ARG A 366 -26.19 10.13 -5.02
CA ARG A 366 -27.09 10.21 -6.18
C ARG A 366 -26.51 11.12 -7.28
N ALA A 367 -25.94 12.26 -6.92
CA ALA A 367 -25.32 13.18 -7.88
C ALA A 367 -24.15 12.53 -8.63
N ILE A 368 -23.44 11.58 -8.00
CA ILE A 368 -22.39 10.79 -8.65
C ILE A 368 -23.01 9.64 -9.45
N GLY A 369 -23.97 8.91 -8.85
CA GLY A 369 -24.51 7.66 -9.39
C GLY A 369 -25.46 7.85 -10.59
N GLU A 370 -26.37 8.82 -10.55
CA GLU A 370 -27.35 9.01 -11.64
C GLU A 370 -26.74 9.30 -13.02
N PRO A 371 -25.71 10.15 -13.14
CA PRO A 371 -25.07 10.38 -14.44
C PRO A 371 -24.46 9.10 -15.04
N ILE A 372 -24.12 8.10 -14.21
CA ILE A 372 -23.54 6.85 -14.66
C ILE A 372 -24.58 5.95 -15.33
N HIS A 373 -25.80 5.92 -14.77
CA HIS A 373 -26.86 5.04 -15.25
C HIS A 373 -27.46 5.46 -16.60
N GLY A 374 -27.27 6.73 -17.02
CA GLY A 374 -27.80 7.26 -18.28
C GLY A 374 -26.79 7.34 -19.41
N ARG A 375 -25.52 6.97 -19.17
CA ARG A 375 -24.43 7.11 -20.15
C ARG A 375 -23.93 5.76 -20.66
N THR A 376 -23.39 5.76 -21.88
CA THR A 376 -22.65 4.61 -22.40
C THR A 376 -21.34 4.43 -21.64
N ALA A 377 -20.81 3.22 -21.65
CA ALA A 377 -19.54 2.90 -20.97
C ALA A 377 -18.37 3.79 -21.44
N GLU A 378 -18.41 4.22 -22.70
CA GLU A 378 -17.38 5.07 -23.31
C GLU A 378 -17.39 6.50 -22.76
N GLU A 379 -18.56 6.96 -22.30
CA GLU A 379 -18.75 8.31 -21.74
C GLU A 379 -18.46 8.41 -20.24
N ILE A 380 -18.27 7.28 -19.56
CA ILE A 380 -18.00 7.23 -18.12
C ILE A 380 -16.49 7.14 -17.90
N SER A 381 -15.90 8.19 -17.36
CA SER A 381 -14.53 8.19 -16.88
C SER A 381 -14.49 7.81 -15.40
N MET A 382 -13.88 6.66 -15.08
CA MET A 382 -13.66 6.26 -13.67
C MET A 382 -12.74 7.25 -12.95
N ALA A 383 -11.77 7.82 -13.66
CA ALA A 383 -10.91 8.86 -13.10
C ALA A 383 -11.71 10.09 -12.64
N ASP A 384 -12.71 10.53 -13.44
CA ASP A 384 -13.56 11.65 -13.07
C ASP A 384 -14.52 11.28 -11.93
N LEU A 385 -15.03 10.06 -11.92
CA LEU A 385 -15.85 9.55 -10.81
C LEU A 385 -15.07 9.51 -9.49
N LEU A 386 -13.86 9.02 -9.53
CA LEU A 386 -12.99 9.00 -8.37
C LEU A 386 -12.60 10.40 -7.93
N ALA A 387 -12.33 11.32 -8.86
CA ALA A 387 -12.07 12.72 -8.54
C ALA A 387 -13.27 13.36 -7.84
N GLN A 388 -14.50 13.10 -8.30
CA GLN A 388 -15.73 13.56 -7.65
C GLN A 388 -15.90 12.91 -6.26
N LEU A 389 -15.68 11.59 -6.15
CA LEU A 389 -15.75 10.90 -4.87
C LEU A 389 -14.72 11.47 -3.87
N PHE A 390 -13.49 11.75 -4.31
CA PHE A 390 -12.48 12.41 -3.46
C PHE A 390 -12.90 13.81 -3.03
N ALA A 391 -13.52 14.60 -3.89
CA ALA A 391 -14.05 15.92 -3.51
C ALA A 391 -15.10 15.78 -2.40
N TYR A 392 -15.98 14.78 -2.50
CA TYR A 392 -16.95 14.51 -1.44
C TYR A 392 -16.33 13.96 -0.14
N THR A 393 -15.19 13.24 -0.21
CA THR A 393 -14.50 12.82 1.03
C THR A 393 -14.04 14.02 1.86
N GLU A 394 -13.65 15.11 1.22
CA GLU A 394 -13.28 16.36 1.90
C GLU A 394 -14.52 17.08 2.45
N VAL A 395 -15.59 17.18 1.64
CA VAL A 395 -16.86 17.86 2.05
C VAL A 395 -17.53 17.19 3.23
N PHE A 396 -17.45 15.86 3.32
CA PHE A 396 -18.09 15.06 4.37
C PHE A 396 -17.10 14.58 5.44
N ASP A 397 -15.92 15.17 5.54
CA ASP A 397 -14.87 14.82 6.53
C ASP A 397 -14.62 13.31 6.62
N MET A 398 -14.69 12.60 5.49
CA MET A 398 -14.62 11.14 5.47
C MET A 398 -13.24 10.65 5.90
N GLN A 399 -13.21 9.63 6.76
CA GLN A 399 -11.97 8.97 7.12
C GLN A 399 -11.51 8.02 6.03
N THR A 400 -10.36 8.32 5.45
CA THR A 400 -9.73 7.43 4.45
C THR A 400 -8.98 6.29 5.14
N ARG A 401 -9.35 5.05 4.81
CA ARG A 401 -8.65 3.85 5.28
C ARG A 401 -7.66 3.36 4.21
N PRO A 402 -6.42 3.03 4.59
CA PRO A 402 -5.39 2.64 3.62
C PRO A 402 -5.80 1.47 2.71
N GLU A 403 -6.51 0.47 3.26
CA GLU A 403 -7.01 -0.69 2.52
C GLU A 403 -8.03 -0.32 1.44
N LEU A 404 -8.87 0.70 1.68
CA LEU A 404 -9.83 1.19 0.69
C LEU A 404 -9.16 2.03 -0.39
N ILE A 405 -8.15 2.84 -0.03
CA ILE A 405 -7.35 3.58 -1.02
C ILE A 405 -6.63 2.59 -1.95
N LEU A 406 -6.08 1.51 -1.39
CA LEU A 406 -5.44 0.47 -2.17
C LEU A 406 -6.42 -0.23 -3.10
N LEU A 407 -7.61 -0.59 -2.60
CA LEU A 407 -8.68 -1.19 -3.40
C LEU A 407 -9.11 -0.27 -4.56
N GLN A 408 -9.34 1.01 -4.29
CA GLN A 408 -9.70 2.00 -5.31
C GLN A 408 -8.63 2.12 -6.39
N LYS A 409 -7.36 2.25 -5.99
CA LYS A 409 -6.23 2.30 -6.93
C LYS A 409 -6.21 1.05 -7.80
N SER A 410 -6.34 -0.13 -7.19
CA SER A 410 -6.32 -1.41 -7.89
C SER A 410 -7.48 -1.53 -8.87
N MET A 411 -8.68 -1.07 -8.48
CA MET A 411 -9.88 -1.08 -9.34
C MET A 411 -9.69 -0.20 -10.57
N VAL A 412 -9.07 0.99 -10.43
CA VAL A 412 -8.76 1.87 -11.57
C VAL A 412 -7.77 1.22 -12.53
N VAL A 413 -6.74 0.56 -12.00
CA VAL A 413 -5.74 -0.15 -12.81
C VAL A 413 -6.39 -1.30 -13.58
N VAL A 414 -7.19 -2.11 -12.90
CA VAL A 414 -7.91 -3.26 -13.50
C VAL A 414 -8.90 -2.78 -14.56
N GLU A 415 -9.66 -1.72 -14.27
CA GLU A 415 -10.57 -1.12 -15.25
C GLU A 415 -9.81 -0.61 -16.48
N GLY A 416 -8.68 0.07 -16.28
CA GLY A 416 -7.84 0.56 -17.37
C GLY A 416 -7.37 -0.57 -18.29
N VAL A 417 -6.96 -1.71 -17.72
CA VAL A 417 -6.58 -2.91 -18.49
C VAL A 417 -7.79 -3.53 -19.17
N ALA A 418 -8.89 -3.70 -18.45
CA ALA A 418 -10.12 -4.30 -18.98
C ALA A 418 -10.73 -3.46 -20.12
N ARG A 419 -10.74 -2.14 -19.99
CA ARG A 419 -11.15 -1.22 -21.08
C ARG A 419 -10.15 -1.19 -22.23
N GLY A 420 -8.89 -1.41 -21.95
CA GLY A 420 -7.89 -1.63 -22.99
C GLY A 420 -8.22 -2.82 -23.90
N LEU A 421 -8.81 -3.88 -23.35
CA LEU A 421 -9.29 -5.05 -24.08
C LEU A 421 -10.68 -4.83 -24.69
N ASN A 422 -11.58 -4.25 -23.92
CA ASN A 422 -12.98 -3.97 -24.27
C ASN A 422 -13.30 -2.49 -24.01
N PRO A 423 -13.15 -1.59 -25.00
CA PRO A 423 -13.45 -0.17 -24.82
C PRO A 423 -14.89 0.13 -24.35
N GLY A 424 -15.85 -0.69 -24.74
CA GLY A 424 -17.25 -0.58 -24.34
C GLY A 424 -17.57 -1.23 -22.98
N LEU A 425 -16.58 -1.64 -22.19
CA LEU A 425 -16.81 -2.27 -20.89
C LEU A 425 -17.42 -1.29 -19.90
N ASN A 426 -18.61 -1.65 -19.40
CA ASN A 426 -19.25 -0.97 -18.28
C ASN A 426 -18.93 -1.72 -16.99
N MET A 427 -18.17 -1.11 -16.10
CA MET A 427 -17.77 -1.70 -14.83
C MET A 427 -18.96 -2.07 -13.95
N TRP A 428 -20.02 -1.26 -13.95
CA TRP A 428 -21.21 -1.49 -13.13
C TRP A 428 -21.96 -2.76 -13.58
N THR A 429 -22.11 -2.93 -14.90
CA THR A 429 -22.69 -4.14 -15.49
C THR A 429 -21.83 -5.38 -15.22
N ALA A 430 -20.51 -5.22 -15.20
CA ALA A 430 -19.58 -6.30 -14.85
C ALA A 430 -19.64 -6.64 -13.35
N ALA A 431 -19.82 -5.63 -12.48
CA ALA A 431 -19.85 -5.77 -11.02
C ALA A 431 -21.19 -6.33 -10.49
N GLU A 432 -22.30 -6.01 -11.15
CA GLU A 432 -23.64 -6.39 -10.68
C GLU A 432 -23.79 -7.88 -10.35
N PRO A 433 -23.44 -8.85 -11.23
CA PRO A 433 -23.62 -10.26 -10.92
C PRO A 433 -22.75 -10.73 -9.74
N VAL A 434 -21.59 -10.13 -9.54
CA VAL A 434 -20.70 -10.46 -8.43
C VAL A 434 -21.27 -9.92 -7.11
N ALA A 435 -21.66 -8.65 -7.07
CA ALA A 435 -22.23 -8.02 -5.89
C ALA A 435 -23.57 -8.68 -5.49
N ARG A 436 -24.45 -8.94 -6.45
CA ARG A 436 -25.73 -9.60 -6.22
C ARG A 436 -25.55 -10.99 -5.62
N ARG A 437 -24.70 -11.82 -6.22
CA ARG A 437 -24.42 -13.17 -5.71
C ARG A 437 -23.82 -13.11 -4.30
N TRP A 438 -22.90 -12.18 -4.06
CA TRP A 438 -22.33 -12.02 -2.73
C TRP A 438 -23.41 -11.68 -1.67
N ILE A 439 -24.33 -10.76 -2.00
CA ILE A 439 -25.48 -10.39 -1.13
C ILE A 439 -26.38 -11.60 -0.88
N GLU A 440 -26.73 -12.35 -1.93
CA GLU A 440 -27.55 -13.55 -1.83
C GLU A 440 -26.90 -14.63 -0.95
N ASP A 441 -25.61 -14.87 -1.12
CA ASP A 441 -24.87 -15.90 -0.38
C ASP A 441 -24.62 -15.53 1.09
N ASN A 442 -24.44 -14.24 1.41
CA ASN A 442 -23.99 -13.82 2.75
C ASN A 442 -25.08 -13.11 3.57
N LEU A 443 -26.01 -12.37 2.94
CA LEU A 443 -27.01 -11.56 3.66
C LEU A 443 -28.43 -12.14 3.59
N SER A 444 -28.70 -13.12 2.74
CA SER A 444 -30.00 -13.81 2.71
C SER A 444 -30.23 -14.63 4.00
N PRO A 445 -31.48 -14.96 4.35
CA PRO A 445 -31.76 -15.82 5.50
C PRO A 445 -31.01 -17.16 5.44
N VAL A 446 -30.87 -17.72 4.23
CA VAL A 446 -30.13 -18.98 3.98
C VAL A 446 -28.63 -18.79 4.16
N GLY A 447 -28.09 -17.64 3.71
CA GLY A 447 -26.67 -17.28 3.90
C GLY A 447 -26.33 -17.12 5.38
N ARG A 448 -27.19 -16.46 6.15
CA ARG A 448 -27.03 -16.31 7.61
C ARG A 448 -27.06 -17.63 8.35
N LEU A 449 -27.92 -18.58 7.93
CA LEU A 449 -27.95 -19.95 8.47
C LEU A 449 -26.66 -20.73 8.13
N ARG A 450 -26.09 -20.54 6.92
CA ARG A 450 -24.81 -21.15 6.53
C ARG A 450 -23.63 -20.60 7.34
N GLU A 451 -23.61 -19.29 7.59
CA GLU A 451 -22.59 -18.64 8.40
C GLU A 451 -22.68 -19.06 9.87
N ALA A 452 -23.90 -19.14 10.41
CA ALA A 452 -24.17 -19.71 11.72
C ALA A 452 -23.78 -21.20 11.81
N GLY A 453 -23.98 -21.97 10.74
CA GLY A 453 -23.55 -23.36 10.65
C GLY A 453 -22.02 -23.53 10.61
N LYS A 454 -21.31 -22.65 9.94
CA LYS A 454 -19.82 -22.62 9.98
C LYS A 454 -19.30 -22.18 11.36
N GLY A 455 -20.05 -21.34 12.07
CA GLY A 455 -19.77 -20.93 13.46
C GLY A 455 -20.18 -21.98 14.50
N ALA A 456 -21.01 -22.96 14.16
CA ALA A 456 -21.48 -23.96 15.12
C ALA A 456 -20.33 -24.85 15.65
N GLY A 457 -19.28 -25.08 14.86
CA GLY A 457 -18.05 -25.73 15.33
C GLY A 457 -17.31 -24.90 16.38
N THR A 458 -17.21 -23.61 16.16
CA THR A 458 -16.62 -22.64 17.11
C THR A 458 -17.53 -22.39 18.32
N ILE A 459 -18.84 -22.41 18.15
CA ILE A 459 -19.80 -22.32 19.26
C ILE A 459 -19.77 -23.61 20.10
N GLY A 460 -19.60 -24.77 19.49
CA GLY A 460 -19.38 -26.03 20.22
C GLY A 460 -18.13 -26.02 21.06
N GLN A 461 -17.03 -25.47 20.55
CA GLN A 461 -15.80 -25.25 21.33
C GLN A 461 -15.99 -24.17 22.40
N ALA A 462 -16.62 -23.03 22.07
CA ALA A 462 -16.91 -21.96 23.04
C ALA A 462 -17.89 -22.43 24.15
N LEU A 463 -18.83 -23.33 23.84
CA LEU A 463 -19.69 -23.97 24.84
C LEU A 463 -18.95 -25.00 25.71
N ALA A 464 -17.96 -25.68 25.15
CA ALA A 464 -17.06 -26.56 25.91
C ALA A 464 -16.16 -25.76 26.88
N ASP A 465 -15.75 -24.55 26.48
CA ASP A 465 -14.92 -23.65 27.29
C ASP A 465 -15.76 -22.74 28.24
N LEU A 466 -17.10 -22.76 28.10
CA LEU A 466 -18.02 -21.94 28.92
C LEU A 466 -17.86 -22.11 30.44
N PRO A 467 -17.62 -23.34 30.97
CA PRO A 467 -17.38 -23.52 32.41
C PRO A 467 -16.14 -22.78 32.89
N GLU A 468 -15.07 -22.73 32.09
CA GLU A 468 -13.83 -22.05 32.42
C GLU A 468 -14.00 -20.52 32.34
N LEU A 469 -14.67 -20.03 31.30
CA LEU A 469 -15.03 -18.61 31.14
C LEU A 469 -15.98 -18.09 32.22
N LEU A 470 -16.93 -18.93 32.68
CA LEU A 470 -17.82 -18.59 33.79
C LEU A 470 -17.10 -18.56 35.14
N LEU A 471 -16.08 -19.40 35.33
CA LEU A 471 -15.23 -19.36 36.51
C LEU A 471 -14.34 -18.13 36.54
N GLU A 472 -13.71 -17.77 35.40
CA GLU A 472 -12.94 -16.52 35.26
C GLU A 472 -13.83 -15.28 35.37
N GLY A 473 -14.99 -15.28 34.73
CA GLY A 473 -15.98 -14.19 34.80
C GLY A 473 -16.48 -13.98 36.23
N ARG A 474 -16.70 -15.07 36.99
CA ARG A 474 -17.08 -15.00 38.41
C ARG A 474 -15.94 -14.46 39.28
N GLN A 475 -14.70 -14.83 39.05
CA GLN A 475 -13.54 -14.29 39.75
C GLN A 475 -13.36 -12.79 39.46
N THR A 476 -13.53 -12.40 38.19
CA THR A 476 -13.44 -10.99 37.75
C THR A 476 -14.59 -10.16 38.34
N ALA A 477 -15.81 -10.69 38.33
CA ALA A 477 -16.98 -10.02 38.94
C ALA A 477 -16.85 -9.89 40.44
N LEU A 478 -16.31 -10.89 41.16
CA LEU A 478 -16.00 -10.81 42.57
C LEU A 478 -14.89 -9.80 42.88
N ALA A 479 -13.85 -9.75 42.03
CA ALA A 479 -12.79 -8.75 42.15
C ALA A 479 -13.33 -7.33 41.92
N LEU A 480 -14.17 -7.11 40.91
CA LEU A 480 -14.84 -5.85 40.65
C LEU A 480 -15.82 -5.45 41.80
N SER A 481 -16.59 -6.41 42.29
CA SER A 481 -17.51 -6.18 43.44
C SER A 481 -16.73 -5.80 44.72
N ASN A 482 -15.58 -6.44 44.93
CA ASN A 482 -14.68 -6.09 46.03
C ASN A 482 -14.02 -4.71 45.86
N MET A 483 -13.64 -4.36 44.60
CA MET A 483 -13.13 -3.02 44.28
C MET A 483 -14.18 -1.91 44.51
N VAL A 484 -15.44 -2.17 44.15
CA VAL A 484 -16.55 -1.23 44.33
C VAL A 484 -16.92 -1.08 45.84
N LYS A 485 -16.87 -2.18 46.60
CA LYS A 485 -17.23 -2.14 48.05
C LYS A 485 -16.11 -1.61 48.95
N ASN A 486 -14.84 -1.89 48.62
CA ASN A 486 -13.70 -1.63 49.52
C ASN A 486 -12.71 -0.59 48.97
N GLY A 487 -13.02 0.01 47.79
CA GLY A 487 -12.09 0.90 47.07
C GLY A 487 -10.92 0.14 46.43
N ILE A 488 -10.15 0.83 45.58
CA ILE A 488 -8.95 0.29 44.93
C ILE A 488 -7.83 0.27 45.99
N LYS A 489 -7.47 -0.90 46.48
CA LYS A 489 -6.24 -1.06 47.27
C LYS A 489 -5.05 -1.12 46.30
N LEU A 490 -4.31 -0.02 46.23
CA LEU A 490 -3.01 0.00 45.53
C LEU A 490 -1.97 -0.71 46.44
N ASP A 491 -1.14 -1.53 45.84
CA ASP A 491 -0.01 -2.15 46.56
C ASP A 491 1.00 -1.07 47.01
N GLU A 492 1.73 -1.35 48.10
CA GLU A 492 2.70 -0.40 48.67
C GLU A 492 3.76 0.03 47.65
N GLY A 493 4.14 -0.86 46.68
CA GLY A 493 5.08 -0.54 45.65
C GLY A 493 4.55 0.47 44.61
N THR A 494 3.24 0.43 44.31
CA THR A 494 2.59 1.37 43.38
C THR A 494 2.41 2.73 44.05
N ILE A 495 2.05 2.75 45.34
CA ILE A 495 1.95 4.00 46.15
C ILE A 495 3.34 4.66 46.25
N ALA A 496 4.39 3.87 46.50
CA ALA A 496 5.75 4.39 46.61
C ALA A 496 6.26 4.97 45.24
N ARG A 497 5.92 4.35 44.13
CA ARG A 497 6.28 4.87 42.77
C ARG A 497 5.52 6.17 42.46
N LEU A 498 4.22 6.25 42.75
CA LEU A 498 3.44 7.46 42.53
C LEU A 498 3.97 8.60 43.41
N ALA A 499 4.27 8.34 44.69
CA ALA A 499 4.85 9.33 45.59
C ALA A 499 6.26 9.79 45.14
N GLN A 500 7.09 8.90 44.60
CA GLN A 500 8.39 9.27 44.01
C GLN A 500 8.27 10.12 42.74
N GLU A 501 7.31 9.80 41.88
CA GLU A 501 7.06 10.58 40.65
C GLU A 501 6.54 11.98 40.96
N GLU A 502 5.67 12.11 41.94
CA GLU A 502 5.13 13.39 42.42
C GLU A 502 6.22 14.22 43.12
N ALA A 503 7.07 13.59 43.94
CA ALA A 503 8.22 14.23 44.56
C ALA A 503 9.23 14.72 43.54
N ARG A 504 9.44 13.96 42.44
CA ARG A 504 10.34 14.33 41.35
C ARG A 504 9.80 15.52 40.54
N ARG A 505 8.50 15.55 40.24
CA ARG A 505 7.82 16.70 39.61
C ARG A 505 7.91 17.96 40.42
N THR A 506 7.66 17.86 41.71
CA THR A 506 7.71 19.02 42.64
C THR A 506 9.15 19.54 42.82
N ARG A 507 10.13 18.68 42.79
CA ARG A 507 11.56 19.05 42.86
C ARG A 507 12.02 19.80 41.61
N MET A 508 11.64 19.34 40.42
CA MET A 508 11.92 20.02 39.15
C MET A 508 11.24 21.39 39.05
N GLY A 509 9.99 21.48 39.52
CA GLY A 509 9.26 22.76 39.59
C GLY A 509 9.92 23.78 40.53
N ARG A 510 10.41 23.34 41.70
CA ARG A 510 11.16 24.23 42.64
C ARG A 510 12.52 24.67 42.06
N ILE A 511 13.25 23.78 41.40
CA ILE A 511 14.52 24.15 40.75
C ILE A 511 14.30 25.17 39.62
N ALA A 512 13.25 24.99 38.79
CA ALA A 512 12.89 25.96 37.77
C ALA A 512 12.51 27.33 38.33
N LEU A 513 11.76 27.37 39.48
CA LEU A 513 11.43 28.61 40.19
C LEU A 513 12.69 29.30 40.75
N TRP A 514 13.62 28.56 41.35
CA TRP A 514 14.87 29.11 41.85
C TRP A 514 15.78 29.66 40.73
N ILE A 515 15.86 28.97 39.58
CA ILE A 515 16.60 29.47 38.42
C ILE A 515 15.94 30.73 37.85
N GLY A 516 14.61 30.80 37.81
CA GLY A 516 13.87 31.96 37.36
C GLY A 516 14.08 33.16 38.31
N ALA A 517 14.03 32.95 39.64
CA ALA A 517 14.27 33.99 40.65
C ALA A 517 15.72 34.51 40.61
N LEU A 518 16.70 33.60 40.44
CA LEU A 518 18.12 33.99 40.32
C LEU A 518 18.39 34.78 39.03
N SER A 519 17.78 34.42 37.92
CA SER A 519 17.86 35.13 36.66
C SER A 519 17.26 36.55 36.75
N LEU A 520 16.11 36.67 37.43
CA LEU A 520 15.47 37.97 37.71
C LEU A 520 16.33 38.85 38.64
N ALA A 521 16.93 38.26 39.68
CA ALA A 521 17.82 38.98 40.59
C ALA A 521 19.10 39.48 39.88
N LEU A 522 19.68 38.67 39.00
CA LEU A 522 20.84 39.09 38.19
C LEU A 522 20.47 40.18 37.17
N LEU A 523 19.30 40.12 36.56
CA LEU A 523 18.79 41.18 35.71
C LEU A 523 18.57 42.49 36.50
N ALA A 524 17.97 42.41 37.68
CA ALA A 524 17.79 43.60 38.55
C ALA A 524 19.11 44.22 38.99
N LEU A 525 20.10 43.38 39.34
CA LEU A 525 21.46 43.88 39.67
C LEU A 525 22.16 44.52 38.47
N SER A 526 21.96 43.97 37.25
CA SER A 526 22.54 44.58 36.04
C SER A 526 21.91 45.93 35.65
N VAL A 527 20.65 46.16 36.05
CA VAL A 527 19.94 47.45 35.85
C VAL A 527 20.33 48.49 36.89
N ILE A 528 20.67 48.07 38.12
CA ILE A 528 21.11 48.97 39.20
C ILE A 528 22.60 49.37 39.06
N ALA A 529 23.37 48.53 38.36
CA ALA A 529 24.81 48.79 38.10
C ALA A 529 25.07 49.58 36.81
N ARG A 530 24.04 50.03 36.12
CA ARG A 530 24.06 51.02 35.05
C ARG A 530 23.47 52.35 35.55
#